data_b68fe00bb9e3212d11c4189dd1339ef9
#
_entry.id   b68fe00bb9e3212d11c4189dd1339ef9
#
_cell.length_a   1.000
_cell.length_b   1.000
_cell.length_c   1.000
_cell.angle_alpha   90.00
_cell.angle_beta   90.00
_cell.angle_gamma   90.00
#
_symmetry.space_group_name_H-M   'P 1'
#
loop_
_entity.id
_entity.type
_entity.pdbx_description
1 polymer ?
#
loop_
_entity_poly.entity_id
_entity_poly.type
_entity_poly.pdbx_seq_one_letter_code
_entity_poly.pdbx_strand_id
1 'polypeptide(L)'
;MTFKPWIYLSSLLIIIVLIIILQPDKIENKLPIIGEIPSFDLIDQNGEQFTLDDLKGSVWLADFIFTTCAGPCPIMTERMSTVQHDLIGIDKLQFVSFTVNPDYDTPEVLKKYAKRFDADITSWSFVTGQYEKIQELIANGFKMGDEEEIVFHSTRFALVDHDGNLRGYYSGTEPKEHDNLTRDIYSLIKEIR
;
A
#
# COMPACT_ATOMS: atom_id res chain seq x y z
N MET A 1 35.21 47.49 33.99
CA MET A 1 33.91 47.00 33.48
C MET A 1 33.87 45.47 33.70
N THR A 2 33.19 45.02 34.75
CA THR A 2 33.11 43.58 35.06
C THR A 2 31.99 42.96 34.19
N PHE A 3 32.40 42.20 33.20
CA PHE A 3 31.52 41.40 32.38
C PHE A 3 30.79 40.38 33.26
N LYS A 4 29.45 40.48 33.34
CA LYS A 4 28.61 39.52 34.06
C LYS A 4 28.23 38.35 33.13
N PRO A 5 28.94 37.20 33.18
CA PRO A 5 28.70 36.08 32.29
C PRO A 5 27.29 35.45 32.42
N TRP A 6 26.61 35.70 33.53
CA TRP A 6 25.26 35.20 33.79
C TRP A 6 24.19 35.76 32.86
N ILE A 7 24.38 36.98 32.32
CA ILE A 7 23.41 37.61 31.40
C ILE A 7 23.46 36.87 30.07
N TYR A 8 24.62 36.38 29.59
CA TYR A 8 24.71 35.63 28.37
C TYR A 8 24.21 34.19 28.51
N LEU A 9 24.37 33.56 29.68
CA LEU A 9 23.82 32.26 29.99
C LEU A 9 22.29 32.27 30.02
N SER A 10 21.70 33.31 30.61
CA SER A 10 20.23 33.44 30.64
C SER A 10 19.63 33.74 29.27
N SER A 11 20.29 34.58 28.45
CA SER A 11 19.84 34.87 27.10
C SER A 11 19.96 33.64 26.18
N LEU A 12 21.02 32.85 26.33
CA LEU A 12 21.20 31.59 25.57
C LEU A 12 20.10 30.55 25.93
N LEU A 13 19.78 30.45 27.24
CA LEU A 13 18.72 29.55 27.70
C LEU A 13 17.35 29.96 27.15
N ILE A 14 17.05 31.26 27.14
CA ILE A 14 15.81 31.79 26.58
C ILE A 14 15.72 31.50 25.07
N ILE A 15 16.82 31.69 24.35
CA ILE A 15 16.86 31.39 22.90
C ILE A 15 16.63 29.90 22.65
N ILE A 16 17.26 28.99 23.42
CA ILE A 16 17.07 27.56 23.32
C ILE A 16 15.59 27.17 23.60
N VAL A 17 15.01 27.71 24.65
CA VAL A 17 13.60 27.51 25.01
C VAL A 17 12.69 28.05 23.90
N LEU A 18 12.99 29.21 23.34
CA LEU A 18 12.23 29.77 22.21
C LEU A 18 12.33 28.91 20.96
N ILE A 19 13.51 28.36 20.66
CA ILE A 19 13.71 27.43 19.53
C ILE A 19 12.89 26.15 19.74
N ILE A 20 12.84 25.62 20.96
CA ILE A 20 12.06 24.42 21.30
C ILE A 20 10.55 24.71 21.18
N ILE A 21 10.08 25.88 21.66
CA ILE A 21 8.66 26.29 21.61
C ILE A 21 8.25 26.65 20.17
N LEU A 22 9.14 27.22 19.38
CA LEU A 22 8.89 27.64 18.00
C LEU A 22 9.20 26.54 16.97
N GLN A 23 9.65 25.35 17.41
CA GLN A 23 9.66 24.21 16.48
C GLN A 23 8.19 23.95 16.11
N PRO A 24 7.80 24.16 14.84
CA PRO A 24 6.47 23.73 14.43
C PRO A 24 6.39 22.24 14.77
N ASP A 25 5.36 21.87 15.55
CA ASP A 25 5.00 20.46 15.66
C ASP A 25 5.09 19.93 14.23
N LYS A 26 5.94 18.92 14.00
CA LYS A 26 5.87 18.17 12.75
C LYS A 26 4.43 17.68 12.73
N ILE A 27 3.57 18.40 12.01
CA ILE A 27 2.25 17.90 11.66
C ILE A 27 2.57 16.62 10.91
N GLU A 28 2.52 15.53 11.64
CA GLU A 28 2.55 14.21 11.07
C GLU A 28 1.27 14.18 10.23
N ASN A 29 1.40 14.46 8.94
CA ASN A 29 0.28 14.48 8.00
C ASN A 29 -0.17 13.02 7.89
N LYS A 30 -0.99 12.61 8.87
CA LYS A 30 -1.61 11.28 8.83
C LYS A 30 -2.41 11.19 7.55
N LEU A 31 -2.16 10.13 6.81
CA LEU A 31 -2.94 9.84 5.62
C LEU A 31 -4.43 9.73 5.99
N PRO A 32 -5.33 10.28 5.18
CA PRO A 32 -6.76 10.19 5.44
C PRO A 32 -7.23 8.73 5.43
N ILE A 33 -8.29 8.42 6.17
CA ILE A 33 -9.05 7.17 6.00
C ILE A 33 -10.10 7.45 4.93
N ILE A 34 -10.01 6.73 3.80
CA ILE A 34 -10.93 6.84 2.66
C ILE A 34 -12.13 5.89 2.85
N GLY A 35 -11.87 4.71 3.43
CA GLY A 35 -12.84 3.68 3.69
C GLY A 35 -12.22 2.52 4.47
N GLU A 36 -12.99 1.51 4.76
CA GLU A 36 -12.57 0.26 5.38
C GLU A 36 -12.74 -0.88 4.39
N ILE A 37 -11.75 -1.77 4.29
CA ILE A 37 -11.83 -2.95 3.45
C ILE A 37 -12.70 -3.98 4.16
N PRO A 38 -13.83 -4.43 3.55
CA PRO A 38 -14.67 -5.45 4.13
C PRO A 38 -13.96 -6.80 4.20
N SER A 39 -14.42 -7.68 5.07
CA SER A 39 -13.96 -9.06 5.10
C SER A 39 -14.20 -9.74 3.75
N PHE A 40 -13.24 -10.52 3.30
CA PHE A 40 -13.33 -11.33 2.10
C PHE A 40 -12.80 -12.72 2.35
N ASP A 41 -13.18 -13.67 1.48
CA ASP A 41 -12.78 -15.06 1.51
C ASP A 41 -12.53 -15.50 0.06
N LEU A 42 -11.27 -15.54 -0.33
CA LEU A 42 -10.76 -15.79 -1.67
C LEU A 42 -9.71 -16.90 -1.63
N ILE A 43 -8.98 -17.12 -2.73
CA ILE A 43 -7.99 -18.18 -2.88
C ILE A 43 -6.70 -17.58 -3.43
N ASP A 44 -5.56 -17.93 -2.84
CA ASP A 44 -4.25 -17.47 -3.30
C ASP A 44 -3.69 -18.33 -4.47
N GLN A 45 -2.51 -17.97 -4.95
CA GLN A 45 -1.77 -18.67 -6.02
C GLN A 45 -1.31 -20.09 -5.66
N ASN A 46 -1.43 -20.51 -4.40
CA ASN A 46 -1.14 -21.86 -3.96
C ASN A 46 -2.41 -22.71 -3.84
N GLY A 47 -3.59 -22.12 -4.05
CA GLY A 47 -4.89 -22.76 -3.85
C GLY A 47 -5.32 -22.78 -2.38
N GLU A 48 -4.69 -21.96 -1.52
CA GLU A 48 -5.01 -21.84 -0.11
C GLU A 48 -6.00 -20.70 0.11
N GLN A 49 -6.81 -20.82 1.15
CA GLN A 49 -7.73 -19.75 1.56
C GLN A 49 -6.95 -18.49 1.89
N PHE A 50 -7.41 -17.35 1.40
CA PHE A 50 -6.84 -16.04 1.64
C PHE A 50 -7.93 -15.05 2.05
N THR A 51 -7.75 -14.42 3.20
CA THR A 51 -8.74 -13.58 3.86
C THR A 51 -8.14 -12.24 4.28
N LEU A 52 -8.98 -11.29 4.70
CA LEU A 52 -8.49 -10.04 5.29
C LEU A 52 -7.70 -10.29 6.59
N ASP A 53 -7.98 -11.37 7.32
CA ASP A 53 -7.26 -11.69 8.56
C ASP A 53 -5.79 -12.03 8.32
N ASP A 54 -5.44 -12.53 7.13
CA ASP A 54 -4.04 -12.81 6.75
C ASP A 54 -3.21 -11.54 6.56
N LEU A 55 -3.88 -10.39 6.39
CA LEU A 55 -3.27 -9.08 6.20
C LEU A 55 -3.29 -8.21 7.47
N LYS A 56 -4.01 -8.62 8.52
CA LYS A 56 -4.11 -7.86 9.78
C LYS A 56 -2.75 -7.62 10.42
N GLY A 57 -2.55 -6.41 10.89
CA GLY A 57 -1.29 -5.99 11.52
C GLY A 57 -0.18 -5.67 10.51
N SER A 58 -0.46 -5.71 9.22
CA SER A 58 0.45 -5.32 8.14
C SER A 58 -0.12 -4.17 7.32
N VAL A 59 0.75 -3.27 6.88
CA VAL A 59 0.43 -2.36 5.77
C VAL A 59 0.49 -3.16 4.48
N TRP A 60 -0.41 -2.91 3.56
CA TRP A 60 -0.41 -3.64 2.31
C TRP A 60 -0.79 -2.80 1.11
N LEU A 61 -0.21 -3.16 -0.04
CA LEU A 61 -0.43 -2.53 -1.32
C LEU A 61 -1.20 -3.47 -2.22
N ALA A 62 -2.32 -3.02 -2.75
CA ALA A 62 -3.18 -3.80 -3.63
C ALA A 62 -3.19 -3.27 -5.06
N ASP A 63 -3.31 -4.16 -6.03
CA ASP A 63 -3.68 -3.86 -7.41
C ASP A 63 -4.68 -4.87 -7.98
N PHE A 64 -5.22 -4.52 -9.16
CA PHE A 64 -6.20 -5.32 -9.87
C PHE A 64 -5.67 -5.61 -11.26
N ILE A 65 -5.50 -6.90 -11.55
CA ILE A 65 -4.86 -7.38 -12.78
C ILE A 65 -5.70 -8.44 -13.46
N PHE A 66 -5.35 -8.76 -14.70
CA PHE A 66 -5.65 -10.05 -15.33
C PHE A 66 -4.46 -10.48 -16.17
N THR A 67 -4.14 -11.77 -16.11
CA THR A 67 -2.85 -12.28 -16.63
C THR A 67 -2.71 -12.22 -18.15
N THR A 68 -3.84 -12.14 -18.87
CA THR A 68 -3.88 -12.01 -20.33
C THR A 68 -3.89 -10.57 -20.83
N CYS A 69 -3.77 -9.57 -19.94
CA CYS A 69 -3.71 -8.17 -20.29
C CYS A 69 -2.45 -7.86 -21.12
N ALA A 70 -2.64 -7.27 -22.29
CA ALA A 70 -1.54 -6.80 -23.13
C ALA A 70 -1.22 -5.29 -22.92
N GLY A 71 -1.91 -4.66 -21.99
CA GLY A 71 -1.84 -3.21 -21.74
C GLY A 71 -1.17 -2.87 -20.41
N PRO A 72 -1.88 -2.22 -19.47
CA PRO A 72 -1.27 -1.66 -18.27
C PRO A 72 -0.84 -2.70 -17.22
N CYS A 73 -1.49 -3.87 -17.11
CA CYS A 73 -1.21 -4.83 -16.04
C CYS A 73 0.27 -5.26 -15.95
N PRO A 74 0.96 -5.61 -17.06
CA PRO A 74 2.38 -5.93 -16.97
C PRO A 74 3.23 -4.77 -16.42
N ILE A 75 2.91 -3.53 -16.79
CA ILE A 75 3.63 -2.34 -16.31
C ILE A 75 3.39 -2.15 -14.81
N MET A 76 2.14 -2.32 -14.35
CA MET A 76 1.78 -2.24 -12.93
C MET A 76 2.48 -3.31 -12.11
N THR A 77 2.45 -4.56 -12.59
CA THR A 77 3.10 -5.68 -11.90
C THR A 77 4.62 -5.49 -11.81
N GLU A 78 5.28 -5.03 -12.87
CA GLU A 78 6.71 -4.72 -12.86
C GLU A 78 7.03 -3.60 -11.85
N ARG A 79 6.16 -2.60 -11.75
CA ARG A 79 6.32 -1.54 -10.77
C ARG A 79 6.10 -2.00 -9.34
N MET A 80 5.10 -2.84 -9.11
CA MET A 80 4.87 -3.42 -7.78
C MET A 80 6.07 -4.30 -7.38
N SER A 81 6.65 -5.07 -8.32
CA SER A 81 7.90 -5.80 -8.11
C SER A 81 9.06 -4.86 -7.74
N THR A 82 9.18 -3.71 -8.41
CA THR A 82 10.19 -2.69 -8.05
C THR A 82 9.97 -2.17 -6.63
N VAL A 83 8.73 -1.82 -6.25
CA VAL A 83 8.40 -1.36 -4.89
C VAL A 83 8.71 -2.44 -3.86
N GLN A 84 8.37 -3.71 -4.14
CA GLN A 84 8.68 -4.83 -3.26
C GLN A 84 10.19 -4.99 -3.06
N HIS A 85 10.95 -4.90 -4.13
CA HIS A 85 12.42 -5.01 -4.09
C HIS A 85 13.05 -3.84 -3.32
N ASP A 86 12.60 -2.61 -3.56
CA ASP A 86 13.14 -1.41 -2.90
C ASP A 86 12.83 -1.37 -1.40
N LEU A 87 11.75 -2.03 -0.99
CA LEU A 87 11.31 -2.11 0.40
C LEU A 87 11.59 -3.48 1.05
N ILE A 88 12.51 -4.26 0.47
CA ILE A 88 12.90 -5.56 1.01
C ILE A 88 13.40 -5.44 2.46
N GLY A 89 12.94 -6.33 3.33
CA GLY A 89 13.29 -6.34 4.75
C GLY A 89 12.44 -5.41 5.62
N ILE A 90 11.42 -4.78 5.08
CA ILE A 90 10.40 -4.12 5.89
C ILE A 90 9.42 -5.17 6.37
N ASP A 91 9.51 -5.53 7.65
CA ASP A 91 8.52 -6.37 8.29
C ASP A 91 7.14 -5.72 8.22
N LYS A 92 6.08 -6.53 8.11
CA LYS A 92 4.69 -6.06 8.08
C LYS A 92 4.31 -5.20 6.86
N LEU A 93 4.99 -5.40 5.74
CA LEU A 93 4.56 -4.90 4.43
C LEU A 93 4.18 -6.10 3.56
N GLN A 94 2.97 -6.08 3.03
CA GLN A 94 2.43 -7.12 2.17
C GLN A 94 1.99 -6.52 0.82
N PHE A 95 1.92 -7.35 -0.19
CA PHE A 95 1.45 -7.00 -1.53
C PHE A 95 0.35 -7.98 -1.94
N VAL A 96 -0.69 -7.48 -2.60
CA VAL A 96 -1.81 -8.31 -3.03
C VAL A 96 -2.26 -7.90 -4.43
N SER A 97 -2.19 -8.84 -5.37
CA SER A 97 -2.75 -8.67 -6.71
C SER A 97 -4.04 -9.47 -6.83
N PHE A 98 -5.17 -8.79 -6.96
CA PHE A 98 -6.47 -9.44 -7.19
C PHE A 98 -6.70 -9.58 -8.69
N THR A 99 -7.03 -10.79 -9.15
CA THR A 99 -7.45 -10.94 -10.54
C THR A 99 -8.88 -10.41 -10.74
N VAL A 100 -9.12 -9.79 -11.88
CA VAL A 100 -10.47 -9.40 -12.33
C VAL A 100 -11.02 -10.37 -13.40
N ASN A 101 -10.29 -11.42 -13.71
CA ASN A 101 -10.68 -12.48 -14.68
C ASN A 101 -10.51 -13.88 -14.08
N PRO A 102 -11.20 -14.21 -12.97
CA PRO A 102 -10.99 -15.44 -12.21
C PRO A 102 -11.31 -16.71 -13.01
N ASP A 103 -12.14 -16.64 -14.04
CA ASP A 103 -12.44 -17.79 -14.89
C ASP A 103 -11.21 -18.29 -15.66
N TYR A 104 -10.28 -17.41 -15.99
CA TYR A 104 -9.03 -17.75 -16.66
C TYR A 104 -7.87 -17.83 -15.68
N ASP A 105 -7.80 -16.92 -14.73
CA ASP A 105 -6.68 -16.76 -13.81
C ASP A 105 -6.82 -17.70 -12.61
N THR A 106 -6.64 -18.99 -12.88
CA THR A 106 -6.58 -20.02 -11.83
C THR A 106 -5.35 -19.84 -10.95
N PRO A 107 -5.28 -20.46 -9.75
CA PRO A 107 -4.08 -20.42 -8.90
C PRO A 107 -2.79 -20.77 -9.66
N GLU A 108 -2.81 -21.79 -10.51
CA GLU A 108 -1.65 -22.20 -11.31
C GLU A 108 -1.23 -21.15 -12.34
N VAL A 109 -2.19 -20.44 -12.94
CA VAL A 109 -1.94 -19.35 -13.89
C VAL A 109 -1.33 -18.17 -13.14
N LEU A 110 -1.89 -17.79 -12.01
CA LEU A 110 -1.38 -16.73 -11.15
C LEU A 110 0.03 -17.01 -10.63
N LYS A 111 0.31 -18.26 -10.24
CA LYS A 111 1.65 -18.68 -9.80
C LYS A 111 2.69 -18.53 -10.91
N LYS A 112 2.33 -18.86 -12.17
CA LYS A 112 3.21 -18.65 -13.32
C LYS A 112 3.41 -17.16 -13.62
N TYR A 113 2.37 -16.36 -13.45
CA TYR A 113 2.41 -14.92 -13.63
C TYR A 113 3.34 -14.28 -12.58
N ALA A 114 3.16 -14.60 -11.30
CA ALA A 114 4.04 -14.14 -10.20
C ALA A 114 5.52 -14.43 -10.51
N LYS A 115 5.83 -15.65 -10.95
CA LYS A 115 7.21 -16.05 -11.31
C LYS A 115 7.75 -15.25 -12.49
N ARG A 116 6.92 -14.88 -13.46
CA ARG A 116 7.35 -14.08 -14.63
C ARG A 116 7.85 -12.70 -14.25
N PHE A 117 7.30 -12.11 -13.17
CA PHE A 117 7.65 -10.78 -12.68
C PHE A 117 8.56 -10.81 -11.45
N ASP A 118 9.18 -11.95 -11.17
CA ASP A 118 10.12 -12.15 -10.06
C ASP A 118 9.54 -11.71 -8.69
N ALA A 119 8.22 -11.93 -8.53
CA ALA A 119 7.52 -11.59 -7.29
C ALA A 119 7.98 -12.52 -6.14
N ASP A 120 8.36 -11.92 -5.02
CA ASP A 120 8.60 -12.66 -3.78
C ASP A 120 7.27 -13.03 -3.13
N ILE A 121 6.84 -14.27 -3.36
CA ILE A 121 5.55 -14.79 -2.87
C ILE A 121 5.49 -14.99 -1.35
N THR A 122 6.56 -14.70 -0.62
CA THR A 122 6.52 -14.70 0.86
C THR A 122 5.86 -13.44 1.42
N SER A 123 5.82 -12.37 0.63
CA SER A 123 5.19 -11.09 0.97
C SER A 123 4.21 -10.59 -0.10
N TRP A 124 4.02 -11.34 -1.19
CA TRP A 124 3.12 -10.95 -2.28
C TRP A 124 2.18 -12.09 -2.66
N SER A 125 0.89 -11.90 -2.42
CA SER A 125 -0.16 -12.85 -2.78
C SER A 125 -0.87 -12.44 -4.07
N PHE A 126 -1.12 -13.42 -4.93
CA PHE A 126 -1.92 -13.28 -6.15
C PHE A 126 -3.24 -14.04 -5.94
N VAL A 127 -4.34 -13.32 -5.96
CA VAL A 127 -5.61 -13.79 -5.41
C VAL A 127 -6.67 -13.90 -6.47
N THR A 128 -7.41 -15.02 -6.45
CA THR A 128 -8.54 -15.33 -7.31
C THR A 128 -9.73 -15.82 -6.49
N GLY A 129 -10.87 -16.02 -7.12
CA GLY A 129 -12.07 -16.53 -6.43
C GLY A 129 -13.34 -16.38 -7.26
N GLN A 130 -14.48 -16.26 -6.61
CA GLN A 130 -15.75 -16.02 -7.31
C GLN A 130 -15.77 -14.59 -7.86
N TYR A 131 -16.15 -14.44 -9.13
CA TYR A 131 -16.19 -13.16 -9.82
C TYR A 131 -16.98 -12.10 -9.04
N GLU A 132 -18.16 -12.45 -8.57
CA GLU A 132 -19.06 -11.54 -7.85
C GLU A 132 -18.43 -11.04 -6.54
N LYS A 133 -17.73 -11.90 -5.81
CA LYS A 133 -17.03 -11.51 -4.57
C LYS A 133 -15.90 -10.54 -4.84
N ILE A 134 -15.15 -10.75 -5.92
CA ILE A 134 -14.07 -9.85 -6.34
C ILE A 134 -14.64 -8.50 -6.75
N GLN A 135 -15.72 -8.49 -7.54
CA GLN A 135 -16.38 -7.25 -7.97
C GLN A 135 -16.93 -6.46 -6.78
N GLU A 136 -17.58 -7.14 -5.83
CA GLU A 136 -18.10 -6.51 -4.61
C GLU A 136 -16.93 -5.90 -3.78
N LEU A 137 -15.82 -6.61 -3.65
CA LEU A 137 -14.64 -6.13 -2.94
C LEU A 137 -14.05 -4.87 -3.61
N ILE A 138 -13.95 -4.86 -4.94
CA ILE A 138 -13.47 -3.72 -5.72
C ILE A 138 -14.37 -2.49 -5.50
N ALA A 139 -15.68 -2.67 -5.69
CA ALA A 139 -16.65 -1.58 -5.62
C ALA A 139 -16.81 -1.05 -4.19
N ASN A 140 -17.07 -1.93 -3.23
CA ASN A 140 -17.43 -1.57 -1.87
C ASN A 140 -16.23 -1.38 -0.95
N GLY A 141 -15.18 -2.17 -1.12
CA GLY A 141 -13.96 -2.10 -0.33
C GLY A 141 -13.01 -1.04 -0.84
N PHE A 142 -12.56 -1.21 -2.06
CA PHE A 142 -11.55 -0.33 -2.64
C PHE A 142 -12.11 0.96 -3.24
N LYS A 143 -13.43 1.15 -3.26
CA LYS A 143 -14.09 2.35 -3.82
C LYS A 143 -13.59 2.68 -5.23
N MET A 144 -13.26 1.66 -6.00
CA MET A 144 -12.78 1.79 -7.36
C MET A 144 -13.89 1.41 -8.34
N GLY A 145 -14.44 2.42 -9.00
CA GLY A 145 -15.30 2.33 -10.17
C GLY A 145 -16.80 2.26 -9.95
N ASP A 146 -17.56 2.65 -10.96
CA ASP A 146 -18.97 2.35 -11.16
C ASP A 146 -19.08 0.99 -11.87
N GLU A 147 -20.18 0.27 -11.69
CA GLU A 147 -20.36 -1.14 -12.07
C GLU A 147 -20.04 -1.50 -13.54
N GLU A 148 -19.99 -0.54 -14.46
CA GLU A 148 -19.70 -0.77 -15.88
C GLU A 148 -18.24 -0.43 -16.32
N GLU A 149 -17.51 0.42 -15.58
CA GLU A 149 -16.13 0.84 -15.95
C GLU A 149 -15.02 0.19 -15.11
N ILE A 150 -15.36 -0.49 -14.04
CA ILE A 150 -14.47 -0.92 -12.94
C ILE A 150 -13.36 -1.87 -13.41
N VAL A 151 -13.70 -2.81 -14.26
CA VAL A 151 -12.90 -4.04 -14.44
C VAL A 151 -11.70 -3.83 -15.36
N PHE A 152 -11.75 -2.87 -16.27
CA PHE A 152 -10.79 -2.81 -17.37
C PHE A 152 -9.77 -1.67 -17.30
N HIS A 153 -9.91 -0.70 -16.38
CA HIS A 153 -9.11 0.52 -16.48
C HIS A 153 -8.53 1.07 -15.18
N SER A 154 -8.62 0.38 -14.05
CA SER A 154 -7.93 0.87 -12.85
C SER A 154 -6.42 0.62 -12.94
N THR A 155 -5.67 1.66 -13.28
CA THR A 155 -4.20 1.66 -13.27
C THR A 155 -3.63 2.13 -11.94
N ARG A 156 -4.35 1.87 -10.83
CA ARG A 156 -4.00 2.39 -9.51
C ARG A 156 -3.60 1.28 -8.56
N PHE A 157 -2.65 1.60 -7.71
CA PHE A 157 -2.39 0.89 -6.46
C PHE A 157 -3.27 1.48 -5.35
N ALA A 158 -3.77 0.63 -4.48
CA ALA A 158 -4.47 1.01 -3.26
C ALA A 158 -3.59 0.68 -2.04
N LEU A 159 -3.34 1.69 -1.20
CA LEU A 159 -2.57 1.53 0.03
C LEU A 159 -3.52 1.37 1.21
N VAL A 160 -3.35 0.29 1.96
CA VAL A 160 -4.18 -0.07 3.11
C VAL A 160 -3.31 -0.18 4.36
N ASP A 161 -3.81 0.30 5.49
CA ASP A 161 -3.09 0.23 6.76
C ASP A 161 -3.29 -1.11 7.49
N HIS A 162 -2.61 -1.24 8.62
CA HIS A 162 -2.60 -2.45 9.45
C HIS A 162 -3.95 -2.79 10.11
N ASP A 163 -4.89 -1.85 10.15
CA ASP A 163 -6.26 -2.04 10.65
C ASP A 163 -7.26 -2.37 9.52
N GLY A 164 -6.79 -2.37 8.25
CA GLY A 164 -7.63 -2.61 7.08
C GLY A 164 -8.30 -1.35 6.53
N ASN A 165 -7.84 -0.15 6.90
CA ASN A 165 -8.36 1.08 6.33
C ASN A 165 -7.64 1.44 5.04
N LEU A 166 -8.41 1.78 4.01
CA LEU A 166 -7.91 2.34 2.76
C LEU A 166 -7.41 3.77 2.99
N ARG A 167 -6.14 4.03 2.69
CA ARG A 167 -5.45 5.28 3.03
C ARG A 167 -5.05 6.12 1.81
N GLY A 168 -4.93 5.53 0.63
CA GLY A 168 -4.56 6.27 -0.57
C GLY A 168 -4.59 5.45 -1.84
N TYR A 169 -4.52 6.19 -2.96
CA TYR A 169 -4.35 5.61 -4.29
C TYR A 169 -3.16 6.25 -4.98
N TYR A 170 -2.40 5.43 -5.70
CA TYR A 170 -1.22 5.84 -6.42
C TYR A 170 -1.27 5.29 -7.84
N SER A 171 -0.77 6.03 -8.81
CA SER A 171 -0.69 5.52 -10.18
C SER A 171 0.27 4.34 -10.26
N GLY A 172 -0.22 3.19 -10.72
CA GLY A 172 0.60 2.01 -10.99
C GLY A 172 1.42 2.12 -12.28
N THR A 173 1.20 3.18 -13.09
CA THR A 173 1.89 3.37 -14.38
C THR A 173 2.80 4.59 -14.41
N GLU A 174 2.65 5.56 -13.49
CA GLU A 174 3.40 6.81 -13.48
C GLU A 174 4.63 6.73 -12.56
N PRO A 175 5.88 6.82 -13.10
CA PRO A 175 7.10 6.71 -12.29
C PRO A 175 7.20 7.70 -11.13
N LYS A 176 6.69 8.91 -11.32
CA LYS A 176 6.76 10.01 -10.34
C LYS A 176 5.97 9.73 -9.05
N GLU A 177 5.06 8.77 -9.05
CA GLU A 177 4.28 8.40 -7.87
C GLU A 177 5.05 7.49 -6.91
N HIS A 178 6.18 6.91 -7.34
CA HIS A 178 6.97 5.97 -6.54
C HIS A 178 7.43 6.57 -5.20
N ASP A 179 8.00 7.77 -5.23
CA ASP A 179 8.52 8.43 -4.02
C ASP A 179 7.39 8.76 -3.02
N ASN A 180 6.23 9.19 -3.54
CA ASN A 180 5.06 9.46 -2.71
C ASN A 180 4.55 8.19 -2.06
N LEU A 181 4.37 7.13 -2.83
CA LEU A 181 3.94 5.82 -2.35
C LEU A 181 4.89 5.27 -1.27
N THR A 182 6.18 5.27 -1.56
CA THR A 182 7.21 4.77 -0.63
C THR A 182 7.22 5.55 0.69
N ARG A 183 7.17 6.88 0.63
CA ARG A 183 7.08 7.75 1.82
C ARG A 183 5.86 7.41 2.65
N ASP A 184 4.71 7.22 2.00
CA ASP A 184 3.43 7.01 2.67
C ASP A 184 3.33 5.59 3.26
N ILE A 185 3.93 4.57 2.60
CA ILE A 185 4.14 3.23 3.19
C ILE A 185 4.96 3.35 4.49
N TYR A 186 6.11 4.04 4.47
CA TYR A 186 6.92 4.24 5.68
C TYR A 186 6.16 4.98 6.79
N SER A 187 5.29 5.92 6.44
CA SER A 187 4.44 6.63 7.41
C SER A 187 3.49 5.67 8.11
N LEU A 188 2.81 4.78 7.36
CA LEU A 188 1.88 3.80 7.92
C LEU A 188 2.60 2.71 8.74
N ILE A 189 3.77 2.24 8.29
CA ILE A 189 4.56 1.27 9.06
C ILE A 189 4.94 1.82 10.44
N LYS A 190 5.22 3.12 10.55
CA LYS A 190 5.50 3.77 11.84
C LYS A 190 4.27 3.87 12.76
N GLU A 191 3.06 3.81 12.22
CA GLU A 191 1.82 3.77 13.00
C GLU A 191 1.62 2.39 13.69
N ILE A 192 2.27 1.32 13.20
CA ILE A 192 2.23 0.00 13.81
C ILE A 192 3.11 0.01 15.07
N ARG A 193 2.50 -0.06 16.22
CA ARG A 193 3.15 -0.07 17.55
C ARG A 193 3.26 -1.48 18.12
#